data_053d4357159c275bfb1c126669572c49
#
_entry.id   053d4357159c275bfb1c126669572c49
#
_cell.length_a   1.000
_cell.length_b   1.000
_cell.length_c   1.000
_cell.angle_alpha   90.00
_cell.angle_beta   90.00
_cell.angle_gamma   90.00
#
_symmetry.space_group_name_H-M   'P 1'
#
loop_
_entity.id
_entity.type
_entity.pdbx_description
1 polymer ?
#
loop_
_entity_poly.entity_id
_entity_poly.type
_entity_poly.pdbx_seq_one_letter_code
_entity_poly.pdbx_strand_id
1 'polypeptide(L)'
;MKIQKAFFGILALFLMTVAFSVSSFGADETFTYKEYTYTVRDNGTVQIVKYDGDKKNCTVPSKIDGMAVSVIGSHAFSGCKELQSLTIPGSVRDLHECAVSYCPKLKSLTIKEGNLKALDMMDIYSCWSLKSVSLPKSLSGFSSFYDCDSVEKVSVNSKSPYYKSYNGVVYTKDLKTLVYYPPGKKDTYFIVPSSVDVITRTAFNNAKYLGAVYVPKTVKEIGETAFGYTSIVVYYEGSKTPQNLEAAFYPWKVVHKAKMLQTPEVKFSRTANTVTLKWNKIQGANGYRVYIYNKDSKEYEALATISKTSYKVSGLDSNTSYKFAVRAYAKTVSGNEWADDYEKITVRTLPQTPTIYVSSDDGNVIFNWNKVQGATGYVVYWSDSKNGPYKKLVAVKGTSAESTKFDAGETYYFKVRAYTKTSSGNIYSAYSSAKSVTVK
;
A
#
# COMPACT_ATOMS: atom_id res chain seq x y z
N MET A 1 28.39 26.24 76.40
CA MET A 1 29.06 25.92 75.08
C MET A 1 28.32 24.78 74.47
N LYS A 2 27.79 25.04 73.26
CA LYS A 2 27.14 24.11 72.32
C LYS A 2 25.66 23.83 72.50
N ILE A 3 24.89 24.79 72.08
CA ILE A 3 23.57 24.61 71.51
C ILE A 3 23.75 24.28 70.00
N GLN A 4 23.41 23.10 69.59
CA GLN A 4 23.07 22.74 68.16
C GLN A 4 22.67 21.26 68.14
N LYS A 5 21.38 21.01 68.07
CA LYS A 5 20.71 19.87 67.43
C LYS A 5 19.27 19.73 67.94
N ALA A 6 18.41 20.57 67.47
CA ALA A 6 16.98 20.38 67.64
C ALA A 6 16.24 21.14 66.48
N PHE A 7 16.46 20.68 65.28
CA PHE A 7 15.68 21.18 64.10
C PHE A 7 15.55 20.10 63.00
N PHE A 8 15.21 18.87 63.44
CA PHE A 8 14.83 17.81 62.53
C PHE A 8 13.82 16.87 63.18
N GLY A 9 12.65 17.36 63.54
CA GLY A 9 11.69 16.53 64.24
C GLY A 9 10.23 17.01 64.22
N ILE A 10 9.86 17.99 63.36
CA ILE A 10 8.48 18.51 63.40
C ILE A 10 7.82 18.49 61.98
N LEU A 11 8.35 17.74 61.06
CA LEU A 11 7.68 17.60 59.73
C LEU A 11 7.15 16.18 59.45
N ALA A 12 7.11 15.32 60.49
CA ALA A 12 6.63 13.94 60.37
C ALA A 12 5.39 13.62 61.20
N LEU A 13 4.72 14.61 61.79
CA LEU A 13 3.59 14.35 62.68
C LEU A 13 2.31 15.08 62.35
N PHE A 14 2.15 15.51 61.06
CA PHE A 14 0.90 16.09 60.57
C PHE A 14 0.15 15.17 59.59
N LEU A 15 0.46 13.86 59.62
CA LEU A 15 -0.13 12.88 58.72
C LEU A 15 -0.98 11.82 59.40
N MET A 16 -1.42 12.04 60.64
CA MET A 16 -2.31 11.10 61.32
C MET A 16 -3.26 11.82 62.25
N THR A 17 -4.33 12.35 61.74
CA THR A 17 -5.68 12.38 62.34
C THR A 17 -6.63 13.12 61.42
N VAL A 18 -6.96 12.52 60.29
CA VAL A 18 -8.29 12.75 59.69
C VAL A 18 -9.03 11.42 59.88
N ALA A 19 -9.75 11.33 60.97
CA ALA A 19 -10.76 10.31 61.15
C ALA A 19 -11.85 10.54 60.10
N PHE A 20 -11.96 9.65 59.11
CA PHE A 20 -13.09 9.63 58.21
C PHE A 20 -14.36 9.26 58.94
N SER A 21 -15.20 10.26 59.25
CA SER A 21 -16.60 10.02 59.51
C SER A 21 -17.30 9.70 58.18
N VAL A 22 -17.68 8.44 58.00
CA VAL A 22 -18.60 8.03 56.95
C VAL A 22 -19.93 8.70 57.17
N SER A 23 -20.24 9.74 56.43
CA SER A 23 -21.58 10.31 56.36
C SER A 23 -21.91 10.67 54.92
N SER A 24 -22.91 9.93 54.37
CA SER A 24 -23.91 10.35 53.35
C SER A 24 -23.41 11.11 52.12
N PHE A 25 -23.71 10.53 50.97
CA PHE A 25 -23.92 11.16 49.66
C PHE A 25 -23.69 12.69 49.60
N GLY A 26 -22.44 13.11 49.67
CA GLY A 26 -22.00 14.44 49.37
C GLY A 26 -21.15 14.41 48.10
N ALA A 27 -21.22 15.46 47.30
CA ALA A 27 -20.34 15.61 46.14
C ALA A 27 -18.89 15.33 46.57
N ASP A 28 -18.16 14.46 45.81
CA ASP A 28 -16.77 14.13 46.09
C ASP A 28 -15.98 15.42 46.31
N GLU A 29 -15.21 15.49 47.41
CA GLU A 29 -14.39 16.65 47.71
C GLU A 29 -13.34 16.82 46.63
N THR A 30 -13.28 17.99 45.97
CA THR A 30 -12.36 18.28 44.91
C THR A 30 -11.18 19.11 45.38
N PHE A 31 -10.01 18.78 44.87
CA PHE A 31 -8.74 19.45 45.17
C PHE A 31 -8.14 20.03 43.90
N THR A 32 -7.22 20.98 44.03
CA THR A 32 -6.54 21.61 42.89
C THR A 32 -5.03 21.35 42.98
N TYR A 33 -4.43 20.93 41.85
CA TYR A 33 -3.01 20.81 41.67
C TYR A 33 -2.61 21.41 40.33
N LYS A 34 -1.95 22.57 40.35
CA LYS A 34 -1.64 23.35 39.13
C LYS A 34 -2.92 23.60 38.33
N GLU A 35 -2.94 23.14 37.06
CA GLU A 35 -4.08 23.29 36.14
C GLU A 35 -5.10 22.14 36.25
N TYR A 36 -4.97 21.25 37.27
CA TYR A 36 -5.84 20.08 37.44
C TYR A 36 -6.74 20.22 38.66
N THR A 37 -8.02 19.98 38.47
CA THR A 37 -8.98 19.67 39.54
C THR A 37 -9.09 18.17 39.63
N TYR A 38 -9.00 17.61 40.86
CA TYR A 38 -9.01 16.17 41.10
C TYR A 38 -9.78 15.78 42.34
N THR A 39 -10.16 14.52 42.39
CA THR A 39 -10.68 13.87 43.61
C THR A 39 -9.76 12.73 44.04
N VAL A 40 -9.79 12.41 45.35
CA VAL A 40 -9.11 11.24 45.92
C VAL A 40 -10.12 10.11 46.03
N ARG A 41 -9.84 8.98 45.39
CA ARG A 41 -10.70 7.79 45.38
C ARG A 41 -10.44 6.96 46.67
N ASP A 42 -11.41 6.11 47.01
CA ASP A 42 -11.34 5.25 48.22
C ASP A 42 -10.07 4.37 48.29
N ASN A 43 -9.53 4.03 47.13
CA ASN A 43 -8.31 3.24 47.04
C ASN A 43 -7.01 4.08 47.12
N GLY A 44 -7.10 5.34 47.51
CA GLY A 44 -5.95 6.24 47.68
C GLY A 44 -5.32 6.70 46.35
N THR A 45 -6.01 6.54 45.22
CA THR A 45 -5.57 7.06 43.91
C THR A 45 -6.33 8.32 43.51
N VAL A 46 -5.84 9.02 42.50
CA VAL A 46 -6.40 10.28 42.01
C VAL A 46 -7.21 10.04 40.75
N GLN A 47 -8.38 10.68 40.66
CA GLN A 47 -9.13 10.92 39.46
C GLN A 47 -9.01 12.38 39.07
N ILE A 48 -8.55 12.67 37.84
CA ILE A 48 -8.61 14.00 37.26
C ILE A 48 -10.07 14.29 36.89
N VAL A 49 -10.63 15.35 37.46
CA VAL A 49 -12.01 15.79 37.20
C VAL A 49 -12.02 16.84 36.08
N LYS A 50 -11.02 17.74 36.07
CA LYS A 50 -10.94 18.83 35.10
C LYS A 50 -9.51 19.28 34.87
N TYR A 51 -9.22 19.69 33.64
CA TYR A 51 -8.03 20.40 33.23
C TYR A 51 -8.38 21.81 32.74
N ASP A 52 -7.88 22.81 33.42
CA ASP A 52 -8.14 24.22 33.12
C ASP A 52 -6.92 24.94 32.49
N GLY A 53 -5.92 24.18 32.04
CA GLY A 53 -4.70 24.74 31.44
C GLY A 53 -4.87 25.10 29.98
N ASP A 54 -3.97 25.97 29.50
CA ASP A 54 -3.90 26.48 28.14
C ASP A 54 -2.68 25.94 27.34
N LYS A 55 -1.99 24.94 27.90
CA LYS A 55 -0.79 24.40 27.29
C LYS A 55 -1.07 23.74 25.96
N LYS A 56 -0.25 24.05 24.95
CA LYS A 56 -0.29 23.38 23.64
C LYS A 56 0.08 21.88 23.75
N ASN A 57 1.02 21.56 24.63
CA ASN A 57 1.49 20.20 24.86
C ASN A 57 1.31 19.85 26.32
N CYS A 58 0.39 18.94 26.62
CA CYS A 58 0.10 18.50 27.98
C CYS A 58 0.56 17.06 28.19
N THR A 59 1.30 16.85 29.27
CA THR A 59 1.56 15.52 29.81
C THR A 59 0.90 15.46 31.17
N VAL A 60 -0.12 14.60 31.30
CA VAL A 60 -0.79 14.36 32.57
C VAL A 60 0.21 13.81 33.60
N PRO A 61 0.31 14.34 34.82
CA PRO A 61 1.20 13.82 35.84
C PRO A 61 0.82 12.39 36.20
N SER A 62 1.81 11.53 36.41
CA SER A 62 1.55 10.15 36.84
C SER A 62 1.19 10.06 38.33
N LYS A 63 1.53 11.12 39.12
CA LYS A 63 1.21 11.28 40.52
C LYS A 63 0.85 12.73 40.83
N ILE A 64 -0.04 12.92 41.78
CA ILE A 64 -0.39 14.22 42.40
C ILE A 64 -0.28 13.98 43.91
N ASP A 65 0.50 14.81 44.63
CA ASP A 65 0.74 14.74 46.04
C ASP A 65 1.12 13.33 46.53
N GLY A 66 1.97 12.65 45.72
CA GLY A 66 2.44 11.28 45.99
C GLY A 66 1.46 10.17 45.58
N MET A 67 0.19 10.47 45.36
CA MET A 67 -0.86 9.53 44.97
C MET A 67 -0.86 9.32 43.42
N ALA A 68 -1.05 8.09 42.98
CA ALA A 68 -1.08 7.75 41.55
C ALA A 68 -2.33 8.30 40.87
N VAL A 69 -2.17 8.98 39.75
CA VAL A 69 -3.28 9.34 38.85
C VAL A 69 -3.73 8.08 38.11
N SER A 70 -4.90 7.56 38.48
CA SER A 70 -5.41 6.28 37.98
C SER A 70 -6.60 6.42 37.05
N VAL A 71 -7.32 7.55 37.05
CA VAL A 71 -8.50 7.79 36.25
C VAL A 71 -8.46 9.18 35.65
N ILE A 72 -8.86 9.28 34.37
CA ILE A 72 -9.26 10.53 33.72
C ILE A 72 -10.78 10.52 33.68
N GLY A 73 -11.42 11.38 34.46
CA GLY A 73 -12.88 11.44 34.60
C GLY A 73 -13.58 11.96 33.36
N SER A 74 -14.90 11.83 33.36
CA SER A 74 -15.74 12.31 32.26
C SER A 74 -15.54 13.81 32.05
N HIS A 75 -15.37 14.21 30.78
CA HIS A 75 -15.13 15.59 30.37
C HIS A 75 -13.88 16.26 30.96
N ALA A 76 -12.95 15.53 31.56
CA ALA A 76 -11.78 16.09 32.23
C ALA A 76 -10.93 16.99 31.30
N PHE A 77 -10.78 16.61 30.04
CA PHE A 77 -10.14 17.42 28.99
C PHE A 77 -11.15 17.83 27.92
N SER A 78 -12.28 18.38 28.32
CA SER A 78 -13.30 18.85 27.37
C SER A 78 -13.06 20.31 26.98
N GLY A 79 -13.15 20.61 25.67
CA GLY A 79 -13.04 21.97 25.15
C GLY A 79 -11.69 22.65 25.31
N CYS A 80 -10.60 21.90 25.45
CA CYS A 80 -9.25 22.43 25.58
C CYS A 80 -8.78 23.08 24.25
N LYS A 81 -9.05 24.38 24.10
CA LYS A 81 -8.93 25.14 22.82
C LYS A 81 -7.50 25.21 22.28
N GLU A 82 -6.47 25.22 23.16
CA GLU A 82 -5.07 25.36 22.74
C GLU A 82 -4.30 24.04 22.70
N LEU A 83 -4.87 22.98 23.22
CA LEU A 83 -4.22 21.67 23.33
C LEU A 83 -3.95 21.07 21.93
N GLN A 84 -2.67 20.82 21.62
CA GLN A 84 -2.23 20.22 20.36
C GLN A 84 -1.71 18.79 20.53
N SER A 85 -1.15 18.48 21.70
CA SER A 85 -0.74 17.11 22.03
C SER A 85 -1.07 16.78 23.49
N LEU A 86 -1.58 15.57 23.70
CA LEU A 86 -1.87 15.03 25.03
C LEU A 86 -1.13 13.72 25.23
N THR A 87 -0.44 13.61 26.37
CA THR A 87 0.17 12.36 26.83
C THR A 87 -0.47 11.91 28.13
N ILE A 88 -1.08 10.71 28.10
CA ILE A 88 -1.69 10.04 29.24
C ILE A 88 -0.64 9.07 29.82
N PRO A 89 -0.31 9.14 31.13
CA PRO A 89 0.72 8.30 31.74
C PRO A 89 0.23 6.86 31.94
N GLY A 90 1.19 5.93 32.06
CA GLY A 90 0.88 4.53 32.27
C GLY A 90 0.25 4.17 33.61
N SER A 91 0.21 5.11 34.58
CA SER A 91 -0.52 4.95 35.83
C SER A 91 -2.04 4.90 35.66
N VAL A 92 -2.55 5.54 34.58
CA VAL A 92 -3.99 5.58 34.26
C VAL A 92 -4.47 4.17 33.91
N ARG A 93 -5.58 3.78 34.53
CA ARG A 93 -6.28 2.50 34.31
C ARG A 93 -7.57 2.66 33.51
N ASP A 94 -8.24 3.79 33.73
CA ASP A 94 -9.56 4.05 33.17
C ASP A 94 -9.62 5.46 32.58
N LEU A 95 -10.25 5.57 31.43
CA LEU A 95 -10.79 6.81 30.88
C LEU A 95 -12.31 6.69 30.94
N HIS A 96 -12.97 7.73 31.47
CA HIS A 96 -14.42 7.77 31.48
C HIS A 96 -14.95 8.42 30.20
N GLU A 97 -16.23 8.25 29.94
CA GLU A 97 -16.91 8.79 28.76
C GLU A 97 -16.57 10.28 28.53
N CYS A 98 -16.20 10.61 27.30
CA CYS A 98 -15.80 11.96 26.89
C CYS A 98 -14.60 12.54 27.66
N ALA A 99 -13.77 11.69 28.27
CA ALA A 99 -12.59 12.11 29.04
C ALA A 99 -11.72 13.11 28.28
N VAL A 100 -11.57 12.93 26.95
CA VAL A 100 -10.93 13.88 26.04
C VAL A 100 -11.92 14.23 24.93
N SER A 101 -12.50 15.42 24.98
CA SER A 101 -13.57 15.76 24.05
C SER A 101 -13.52 17.22 23.61
N TYR A 102 -14.03 17.48 22.41
CA TYR A 102 -14.15 18.84 21.86
C TYR A 102 -12.84 19.65 21.89
N CYS A 103 -11.70 19.00 21.69
CA CYS A 103 -10.38 19.63 21.63
C CYS A 103 -10.03 19.98 20.18
N PRO A 104 -10.32 21.21 19.68
CA PRO A 104 -10.33 21.52 18.25
C PRO A 104 -8.93 21.54 17.62
N LYS A 105 -7.89 21.74 18.43
CA LYS A 105 -6.49 21.79 17.94
C LYS A 105 -5.69 20.54 18.28
N LEU A 106 -6.26 19.54 18.95
CA LEU A 106 -5.56 18.32 19.35
C LEU A 106 -5.17 17.51 18.10
N LYS A 107 -3.87 17.34 17.86
CA LYS A 107 -3.29 16.64 16.71
C LYS A 107 -2.78 15.25 17.06
N SER A 108 -2.34 15.05 18.29
CA SER A 108 -1.76 13.78 18.71
C SER A 108 -2.16 13.41 20.16
N LEU A 109 -2.47 12.13 20.34
CA LEU A 109 -2.73 11.51 21.62
C LEU A 109 -1.76 10.34 21.82
N THR A 110 -1.06 10.33 22.95
CA THR A 110 -0.18 9.24 23.34
C THR A 110 -0.62 8.65 24.66
N ILE A 111 -0.98 7.38 24.69
CA ILE A 111 -1.23 6.63 25.91
C ILE A 111 0.01 5.78 26.18
N LYS A 112 0.71 6.07 27.29
CA LYS A 112 1.93 5.38 27.66
C LYS A 112 1.70 3.97 28.16
N GLU A 113 2.72 3.14 28.08
CA GLU A 113 2.72 1.78 28.61
C GLU A 113 2.34 1.76 30.09
N GLY A 114 1.40 0.88 30.43
CA GLY A 114 0.92 0.81 31.80
C GLY A 114 -0.33 -0.05 31.99
N ASN A 115 -1.33 0.52 32.61
CA ASN A 115 -2.44 -0.21 33.20
C ASN A 115 -3.75 -0.15 32.41
N LEU A 116 -3.90 0.76 31.44
CA LEU A 116 -5.13 0.90 30.65
C LEU A 116 -5.42 -0.40 29.87
N LYS A 117 -6.62 -0.96 30.07
CA LYS A 117 -7.06 -2.23 29.47
C LYS A 117 -8.10 -2.04 28.37
N ALA A 118 -8.95 -1.03 28.50
CA ALA A 118 -9.98 -0.73 27.51
C ALA A 118 -9.93 0.73 27.11
N LEU A 119 -10.35 0.99 25.88
CA LEU A 119 -10.58 2.31 25.34
C LEU A 119 -11.84 2.22 24.46
N ASP A 120 -12.91 2.80 24.97
CA ASP A 120 -14.19 2.78 24.30
C ASP A 120 -14.34 3.95 23.32
N MET A 121 -15.27 3.87 22.39
CA MET A 121 -15.37 4.83 21.31
C MET A 121 -15.76 6.24 21.78
N MET A 122 -16.37 6.37 22.96
CA MET A 122 -16.78 7.65 23.54
C MET A 122 -15.70 8.27 24.46
N ASP A 123 -14.64 7.55 24.82
CA ASP A 123 -13.60 8.08 25.71
C ASP A 123 -12.83 9.24 25.07
N ILE A 124 -12.63 9.16 23.76
CA ILE A 124 -12.04 10.20 22.93
C ILE A 124 -13.09 10.61 21.90
N TYR A 125 -13.65 11.78 22.07
CA TYR A 125 -14.85 12.22 21.37
C TYR A 125 -14.69 13.58 20.69
N SER A 126 -15.16 13.73 19.45
CA SER A 126 -15.22 15.02 18.72
C SER A 126 -13.92 15.83 18.73
N CYS A 127 -12.77 15.14 18.57
CA CYS A 127 -11.46 15.78 18.42
C CYS A 127 -11.09 15.88 16.93
N TRP A 128 -11.70 16.84 16.23
CA TRP A 128 -11.68 16.94 14.75
C TRP A 128 -10.32 17.13 14.11
N SER A 129 -9.32 17.61 14.85
CA SER A 129 -7.95 17.79 14.35
C SER A 129 -7.01 16.62 14.69
N LEU A 130 -7.50 15.61 15.43
CA LEU A 130 -6.69 14.48 15.89
C LEU A 130 -6.22 13.64 14.70
N LYS A 131 -4.89 13.58 14.49
CA LYS A 131 -4.28 12.89 13.35
C LYS A 131 -3.63 11.57 13.72
N SER A 132 -3.11 11.46 14.93
CA SER A 132 -2.37 10.28 15.36
C SER A 132 -2.66 9.89 16.79
N VAL A 133 -2.80 8.57 17.00
CA VAL A 133 -2.98 7.99 18.34
C VAL A 133 -1.96 6.87 18.53
N SER A 134 -1.29 6.85 19.70
CA SER A 134 -0.39 5.79 20.12
C SER A 134 -1.00 5.02 21.29
N LEU A 135 -1.20 3.72 21.08
CA LEU A 135 -1.85 2.80 22.02
C LEU A 135 -0.82 1.90 22.72
N PRO A 136 -0.97 1.64 24.05
CA PRO A 136 -0.07 0.80 24.83
C PRO A 136 -0.27 -0.69 24.53
N LYS A 137 0.72 -1.52 24.89
CA LYS A 137 0.61 -2.98 24.79
C LYS A 137 -0.43 -3.60 25.72
N SER A 138 -0.75 -2.91 26.82
CA SER A 138 -1.69 -3.38 27.85
C SER A 138 -3.14 -3.38 27.39
N LEU A 139 -3.47 -2.61 26.32
CA LEU A 139 -4.83 -2.45 25.83
C LEU A 139 -5.34 -3.76 25.24
N SER A 140 -6.38 -4.33 25.82
CA SER A 140 -7.06 -5.56 25.37
C SER A 140 -8.44 -5.31 24.78
N GLY A 141 -9.07 -4.16 25.09
CA GLY A 141 -10.32 -3.68 24.52
C GLY A 141 -10.09 -2.38 23.76
N PHE A 142 -10.40 -2.38 22.46
CA PHE A 142 -10.35 -1.20 21.62
C PHE A 142 -11.39 -1.32 20.50
N SER A 143 -12.14 -0.26 20.28
CA SER A 143 -13.12 -0.22 19.20
C SER A 143 -12.78 0.87 18.15
N SER A 144 -13.08 2.13 18.45
CA SER A 144 -12.91 3.25 17.51
C SER A 144 -12.84 4.57 18.30
N PHE A 145 -12.72 5.69 17.56
CA PHE A 145 -12.86 7.05 18.10
C PHE A 145 -14.06 7.68 17.43
N TYR A 146 -15.03 8.16 18.22
CA TYR A 146 -16.22 8.75 17.66
C TYR A 146 -15.97 10.22 17.28
N ASP A 147 -16.42 10.60 16.06
CA ASP A 147 -16.32 11.96 15.52
C ASP A 147 -14.89 12.54 15.55
N CYS A 148 -13.87 11.66 15.35
CA CYS A 148 -12.47 12.03 15.21
C CYS A 148 -11.99 11.80 13.77
N ASP A 149 -12.63 12.43 12.79
CA ASP A 149 -12.55 12.15 11.36
C ASP A 149 -11.22 12.51 10.69
N SER A 150 -10.31 13.16 11.42
CA SER A 150 -8.98 13.50 10.90
C SER A 150 -7.91 12.48 11.26
N VAL A 151 -8.24 11.40 11.99
CA VAL A 151 -7.26 10.38 12.35
C VAL A 151 -6.71 9.71 11.11
N GLU A 152 -5.41 9.87 10.88
CA GLU A 152 -4.68 9.32 9.74
C GLU A 152 -3.99 7.99 10.08
N LYS A 153 -3.63 7.81 11.36
CA LYS A 153 -2.94 6.60 11.82
C LYS A 153 -3.18 6.31 13.31
N VAL A 154 -3.31 5.03 13.62
CA VAL A 154 -3.22 4.50 14.98
C VAL A 154 -1.98 3.58 15.04
N SER A 155 -1.14 3.80 16.03
CA SER A 155 0.06 2.99 16.28
C SER A 155 -0.15 2.17 17.53
N VAL A 156 -0.01 0.86 17.44
CA VAL A 156 -0.04 -0.07 18.57
C VAL A 156 1.39 -0.49 18.90
N ASN A 157 1.74 -0.56 20.17
CA ASN A 157 3.04 -1.07 20.59
C ASN A 157 3.29 -2.47 20.01
N SER A 158 4.46 -2.68 19.39
CA SER A 158 4.79 -3.93 18.68
C SER A 158 4.78 -5.18 19.58
N LYS A 159 4.96 -4.99 20.90
CA LYS A 159 4.90 -6.04 21.92
C LYS A 159 3.47 -6.32 22.42
N SER A 160 2.44 -5.66 21.89
CA SER A 160 1.05 -5.96 22.27
C SER A 160 0.72 -7.42 21.96
N PRO A 161 0.12 -8.17 22.90
CA PRO A 161 -0.39 -9.51 22.63
C PRO A 161 -1.78 -9.50 21.97
N TYR A 162 -2.47 -8.36 21.95
CA TYR A 162 -3.87 -8.26 21.54
C TYR A 162 -4.04 -7.69 20.13
N TYR A 163 -3.28 -6.64 19.81
CA TYR A 163 -3.45 -5.88 18.58
C TYR A 163 -2.12 -5.69 17.83
N LYS A 164 -2.25 -5.42 16.55
CA LYS A 164 -1.18 -5.01 15.64
C LYS A 164 -1.68 -3.87 14.75
N SER A 165 -0.86 -2.85 14.55
CA SER A 165 -1.13 -1.84 13.55
C SER A 165 -0.22 -2.01 12.33
N TYR A 166 -0.80 -1.78 11.14
CA TYR A 166 -0.07 -1.76 9.88
C TYR A 166 -0.59 -0.60 9.03
N ASN A 167 0.31 0.29 8.60
CA ASN A 167 -0.05 1.52 7.88
C ASN A 167 -1.16 2.32 8.58
N GLY A 168 -1.18 2.33 9.91
CA GLY A 168 -2.16 3.04 10.72
C GLY A 168 -3.48 2.32 10.95
N VAL A 169 -3.77 1.24 10.24
CA VAL A 169 -4.96 0.38 10.43
C VAL A 169 -4.70 -0.59 11.57
N VAL A 170 -5.70 -0.83 12.42
CA VAL A 170 -5.61 -1.73 13.58
C VAL A 170 -6.28 -3.06 13.29
N TYR A 171 -5.59 -4.13 13.64
CA TYR A 171 -6.04 -5.51 13.55
C TYR A 171 -5.85 -6.21 14.90
N THR A 172 -6.56 -7.31 15.12
CA THR A 172 -6.17 -8.25 16.18
C THR A 172 -4.77 -8.83 15.92
N LYS A 173 -4.10 -9.31 16.95
CA LYS A 173 -2.72 -9.81 16.85
C LYS A 173 -2.56 -10.97 15.86
N ASP A 174 -3.53 -11.85 15.80
CA ASP A 174 -3.62 -12.99 14.90
C ASP A 174 -4.03 -12.61 13.45
N LEU A 175 -4.33 -11.32 13.21
CA LEU A 175 -4.77 -10.76 11.94
C LEU A 175 -6.13 -11.30 11.43
N LYS A 176 -6.93 -11.89 12.30
CA LYS A 176 -8.23 -12.44 11.94
C LYS A 176 -9.34 -11.39 11.92
N THR A 177 -9.15 -10.29 12.65
CA THR A 177 -10.14 -9.23 12.72
C THR A 177 -9.53 -7.89 12.33
N LEU A 178 -10.19 -7.17 11.41
CA LEU A 178 -9.93 -5.76 11.13
C LEU A 178 -10.76 -4.95 12.12
N VAL A 179 -10.08 -4.24 13.04
CA VAL A 179 -10.70 -3.52 14.16
C VAL A 179 -11.01 -2.08 13.80
N TYR A 180 -10.06 -1.36 13.18
CA TYR A 180 -10.23 0.07 12.92
C TYR A 180 -9.40 0.54 11.73
N TYR A 181 -10.08 1.18 10.77
CA TYR A 181 -9.49 1.91 9.66
C TYR A 181 -9.60 3.41 9.92
N PRO A 182 -8.50 4.17 10.04
CA PRO A 182 -8.54 5.59 10.35
C PRO A 182 -9.25 6.42 9.27
N PRO A 183 -10.29 7.21 9.61
CA PRO A 183 -11.12 7.92 8.64
C PRO A 183 -10.39 9.04 7.87
N GLY A 184 -9.33 9.61 8.45
CA GLY A 184 -8.52 10.66 7.83
C GLY A 184 -7.45 10.17 6.86
N LYS A 185 -7.27 8.84 6.69
CA LYS A 185 -6.35 8.30 5.70
C LYS A 185 -6.73 8.72 4.29
N LYS A 186 -5.72 9.04 3.48
CA LYS A 186 -5.91 9.55 2.11
C LYS A 186 -5.97 8.46 1.04
N ASP A 187 -6.13 7.21 1.44
CA ASP A 187 -6.29 6.11 0.50
C ASP A 187 -7.62 6.25 -0.25
N THR A 188 -7.60 6.06 -1.56
CA THR A 188 -8.83 6.06 -2.40
C THR A 188 -9.45 4.68 -2.50
N TYR A 189 -8.71 3.64 -2.14
CA TYR A 189 -9.15 2.24 -2.07
C TYR A 189 -8.39 1.51 -0.96
N PHE A 190 -8.98 0.44 -0.45
CA PHE A 190 -8.37 -0.43 0.55
C PHE A 190 -8.64 -1.89 0.24
N ILE A 191 -7.61 -2.72 0.38
CA ILE A 191 -7.71 -4.17 0.23
C ILE A 191 -7.67 -4.79 1.62
N VAL A 192 -8.77 -5.43 2.01
CA VAL A 192 -8.82 -6.20 3.25
C VAL A 192 -7.91 -7.43 3.07
N PRO A 193 -6.98 -7.68 4.02
CA PRO A 193 -6.09 -8.85 3.93
C PRO A 193 -6.85 -10.18 3.90
N SER A 194 -6.33 -11.15 3.16
CA SER A 194 -6.93 -12.51 3.08
C SER A 194 -6.87 -13.29 4.40
N SER A 195 -6.09 -12.83 5.38
CA SER A 195 -6.10 -13.38 6.74
C SER A 195 -7.35 -13.00 7.54
N VAL A 196 -8.07 -11.93 7.13
CA VAL A 196 -9.20 -11.39 7.88
C VAL A 196 -10.44 -12.25 7.68
N ASP A 197 -11.03 -12.67 8.79
CA ASP A 197 -12.31 -13.39 8.85
C ASP A 197 -13.46 -12.46 9.23
N VAL A 198 -13.18 -11.40 10.03
CA VAL A 198 -14.17 -10.48 10.59
C VAL A 198 -13.75 -9.03 10.40
N ILE A 199 -14.70 -8.17 10.00
CA ILE A 199 -14.58 -6.72 10.04
C ILE A 199 -15.49 -6.23 11.16
N THR A 200 -14.96 -5.49 12.13
CA THR A 200 -15.74 -5.05 13.30
C THR A 200 -16.80 -4.00 12.94
N ARG A 201 -17.74 -3.80 13.86
CA ARG A 201 -18.67 -2.67 13.84
C ARG A 201 -17.91 -1.35 13.73
N THR A 202 -18.40 -0.42 12.94
CA THR A 202 -17.82 0.92 12.69
C THR A 202 -16.39 0.95 12.15
N ALA A 203 -15.82 -0.18 11.72
CA ALA A 203 -14.42 -0.28 11.33
C ALA A 203 -13.96 0.74 10.28
N PHE A 204 -14.82 1.10 9.31
CA PHE A 204 -14.59 2.10 8.26
C PHE A 204 -15.49 3.34 8.40
N ASN A 205 -16.08 3.56 9.59
CA ASN A 205 -17.00 4.67 9.79
C ASN A 205 -16.31 6.01 9.46
N ASN A 206 -17.02 6.90 8.76
CA ASN A 206 -16.52 8.20 8.32
C ASN A 206 -15.23 8.19 7.49
N ALA A 207 -14.87 7.08 6.84
CA ALA A 207 -13.68 6.98 5.98
C ALA A 207 -13.89 7.77 4.67
N LYS A 208 -13.94 9.09 4.75
CA LYS A 208 -14.39 10.02 3.69
C LYS A 208 -13.54 10.07 2.42
N TYR A 209 -12.28 9.65 2.48
CA TYR A 209 -11.38 9.63 1.31
C TYR A 209 -11.40 8.29 0.59
N LEU A 210 -11.95 7.27 1.22
CA LEU A 210 -11.96 5.91 0.72
C LEU A 210 -13.15 5.71 -0.22
N GLY A 211 -12.88 5.55 -1.52
CA GLY A 211 -13.91 5.32 -2.53
C GLY A 211 -14.27 3.85 -2.71
N ALA A 212 -13.34 2.94 -2.42
CA ALA A 212 -13.53 1.50 -2.62
C ALA A 212 -12.86 0.65 -1.54
N VAL A 213 -13.54 -0.43 -1.12
CA VAL A 213 -12.98 -1.50 -0.28
C VAL A 213 -13.14 -2.83 -0.99
N TYR A 214 -12.04 -3.56 -1.14
CA TYR A 214 -12.02 -4.92 -1.66
C TYR A 214 -12.01 -5.90 -0.50
N VAL A 215 -13.06 -6.72 -0.41
CA VAL A 215 -13.29 -7.69 0.66
C VAL A 215 -13.06 -9.10 0.09
N PRO A 216 -12.05 -9.85 0.56
CA PRO A 216 -11.76 -11.18 0.07
C PRO A 216 -12.83 -12.19 0.53
N LYS A 217 -12.90 -13.32 -0.15
CA LYS A 217 -13.82 -14.44 0.15
C LYS A 217 -13.62 -15.06 1.55
N THR A 218 -12.51 -14.76 2.22
CA THR A 218 -12.22 -15.23 3.58
C THR A 218 -13.05 -14.54 4.65
N VAL A 219 -13.54 -13.31 4.38
CA VAL A 219 -14.37 -12.56 5.32
C VAL A 219 -15.73 -13.21 5.44
N LYS A 220 -16.06 -13.63 6.65
CA LYS A 220 -17.31 -14.33 7.01
C LYS A 220 -18.37 -13.41 7.58
N GLU A 221 -17.90 -12.35 8.28
CA GLU A 221 -18.76 -11.42 9.01
C GLU A 221 -18.28 -9.98 8.85
N ILE A 222 -19.22 -9.07 8.65
CA ILE A 222 -19.01 -7.64 8.64
C ILE A 222 -19.95 -7.02 9.66
N GLY A 223 -19.40 -6.35 10.66
CA GLY A 223 -20.18 -5.75 11.74
C GLY A 223 -21.15 -4.69 11.23
N GLU A 224 -22.25 -4.53 11.94
CA GLU A 224 -23.24 -3.49 11.67
C GLU A 224 -22.58 -2.12 11.57
N THR A 225 -23.04 -1.28 10.66
CA THR A 225 -22.49 0.07 10.40
C THR A 225 -20.97 0.12 10.15
N ALA A 226 -20.34 -1.01 9.77
CA ALA A 226 -18.90 -1.05 9.49
C ALA A 226 -18.47 0.00 8.45
N PHE A 227 -19.33 0.29 7.47
CA PHE A 227 -19.18 1.31 6.44
C PHE A 227 -20.13 2.49 6.61
N GLY A 228 -20.56 2.76 7.86
CA GLY A 228 -21.51 3.84 8.15
C GLY A 228 -20.99 5.21 7.76
N TYR A 229 -21.89 6.08 7.30
CA TYR A 229 -21.61 7.46 6.90
C TYR A 229 -20.51 7.60 5.85
N THR A 230 -20.44 6.65 4.90
CA THR A 230 -19.48 6.66 3.82
C THR A 230 -20.15 6.45 2.46
N SER A 231 -19.49 6.90 1.39
CA SER A 231 -19.87 6.60 0.00
C SER A 231 -19.02 5.47 -0.58
N ILE A 232 -18.51 4.58 0.25
CA ILE A 232 -17.61 3.50 -0.15
C ILE A 232 -18.35 2.48 -1.02
N VAL A 233 -17.73 2.13 -2.15
CA VAL A 233 -18.13 0.98 -2.96
C VAL A 233 -17.39 -0.26 -2.41
N VAL A 234 -18.15 -1.28 -2.00
CA VAL A 234 -17.56 -2.54 -1.54
C VAL A 234 -17.57 -3.54 -2.68
N TYR A 235 -16.38 -4.03 -3.01
CA TYR A 235 -16.15 -5.13 -3.94
C TYR A 235 -15.91 -6.40 -3.16
N TYR A 236 -16.80 -7.38 -3.31
CA TYR A 236 -16.73 -8.65 -2.62
C TYR A 236 -16.43 -9.79 -3.59
N GLU A 237 -15.44 -10.63 -3.26
CA GLU A 237 -14.96 -11.70 -4.13
C GLU A 237 -15.69 -13.02 -3.94
N GLY A 238 -16.34 -13.24 -2.79
CA GLY A 238 -16.92 -14.52 -2.40
C GLY A 238 -18.21 -14.89 -3.15
N SER A 239 -18.52 -16.18 -3.18
CA SER A 239 -19.79 -16.72 -3.67
C SER A 239 -20.90 -16.63 -2.62
N LYS A 240 -20.54 -16.71 -1.33
CA LYS A 240 -21.44 -16.55 -0.19
C LYS A 240 -21.28 -15.15 0.39
N THR A 241 -22.38 -14.45 0.55
CA THR A 241 -22.41 -13.12 1.18
C THR A 241 -21.96 -13.21 2.64
N PRO A 242 -21.04 -12.35 3.11
CA PRO A 242 -20.71 -12.27 4.54
C PRO A 242 -21.94 -11.99 5.39
N GLN A 243 -21.95 -12.52 6.60
CA GLN A 243 -23.00 -12.23 7.56
C GLN A 243 -23.05 -10.71 7.84
N ASN A 244 -24.23 -10.16 8.00
CA ASN A 244 -24.52 -8.76 8.28
C ASN A 244 -24.07 -7.74 7.20
N LEU A 245 -23.70 -8.18 6.00
CA LEU A 245 -23.26 -7.25 4.96
C LEU A 245 -24.28 -6.13 4.68
N GLU A 246 -25.59 -6.42 4.77
CA GLU A 246 -26.64 -5.42 4.54
C GLU A 246 -26.71 -4.36 5.65
N ALA A 247 -26.57 -4.80 6.90
CA ALA A 247 -26.56 -3.92 8.08
C ALA A 247 -25.26 -3.11 8.19
N ALA A 248 -24.19 -3.48 7.48
CA ALA A 248 -22.92 -2.79 7.48
C ALA A 248 -22.99 -1.40 6.80
N PHE A 249 -24.03 -1.17 5.99
CA PHE A 249 -24.22 0.05 5.22
C PHE A 249 -25.46 0.83 5.75
N TYR A 250 -25.26 1.85 6.52
CA TYR A 250 -26.33 2.76 6.87
C TYR A 250 -25.86 4.21 6.63
N PRO A 251 -26.58 5.02 5.86
CA PRO A 251 -27.84 4.75 5.13
C PRO A 251 -27.67 4.29 3.66
N TRP A 252 -26.44 4.10 3.12
CA TRP A 252 -26.20 3.89 1.70
C TRP A 252 -25.47 2.58 1.42
N LYS A 253 -25.93 1.80 0.42
CA LYS A 253 -25.34 0.53 0.03
C LYS A 253 -24.88 0.55 -1.43
N VAL A 254 -23.61 0.23 -1.67
CA VAL A 254 -23.12 -0.17 -3.00
C VAL A 254 -22.19 -1.37 -2.86
N VAL A 255 -22.65 -2.55 -3.31
CA VAL A 255 -21.86 -3.79 -3.30
C VAL A 255 -21.76 -4.32 -4.72
N HIS A 256 -20.54 -4.58 -5.18
CA HIS A 256 -20.28 -5.20 -6.47
C HIS A 256 -19.49 -6.49 -6.29
N LYS A 257 -19.88 -7.54 -7.04
CA LYS A 257 -19.07 -8.76 -7.13
C LYS A 257 -17.91 -8.51 -8.09
N ALA A 258 -16.67 -8.53 -7.60
CA ALA A 258 -15.49 -8.30 -8.42
C ALA A 258 -14.24 -8.97 -7.86
N LYS A 259 -13.27 -9.24 -8.74
CA LYS A 259 -11.93 -9.70 -8.34
C LYS A 259 -11.16 -8.57 -7.67
N MET A 260 -10.40 -8.90 -6.62
CA MET A 260 -9.61 -7.97 -5.82
C MET A 260 -8.59 -7.19 -6.65
N LEU A 261 -7.87 -7.85 -7.53
CA LEU A 261 -6.93 -7.25 -8.46
C LEU A 261 -7.27 -7.69 -9.89
N GLN A 262 -7.43 -6.71 -10.78
CA GLN A 262 -7.62 -6.99 -12.19
C GLN A 262 -6.36 -7.59 -12.81
N THR A 263 -6.54 -8.39 -13.87
CA THR A 263 -5.44 -8.93 -14.66
C THR A 263 -4.83 -7.81 -15.50
N PRO A 264 -3.48 -7.61 -15.50
CA PRO A 264 -2.84 -6.63 -16.36
C PRO A 264 -3.02 -6.97 -17.84
N GLU A 265 -3.38 -6.00 -18.69
CA GLU A 265 -3.33 -6.15 -20.14
C GLU A 265 -1.90 -5.92 -20.64
N VAL A 266 -1.25 -6.97 -21.13
CA VAL A 266 0.15 -6.93 -21.52
C VAL A 266 0.30 -6.70 -23.02
N LYS A 267 0.99 -5.61 -23.39
CA LYS A 267 1.49 -5.32 -24.73
C LYS A 267 3.00 -5.53 -24.78
N PHE A 268 3.56 -5.74 -25.97
CA PHE A 268 5.00 -5.94 -26.09
C PHE A 268 5.58 -5.24 -27.33
N SER A 269 6.88 -4.94 -27.23
CA SER A 269 7.78 -4.68 -28.36
C SER A 269 8.98 -5.65 -28.28
N ARG A 270 9.64 -5.88 -29.40
CA ARG A 270 10.69 -6.89 -29.49
C ARG A 270 11.80 -6.49 -30.45
N THR A 271 12.98 -7.03 -30.21
CA THR A 271 14.13 -7.02 -31.12
C THR A 271 14.58 -8.47 -31.35
N ALA A 272 15.78 -8.68 -31.90
CA ALA A 272 16.35 -10.00 -32.03
C ALA A 272 16.69 -10.64 -30.66
N ASN A 273 17.07 -9.82 -29.67
CA ASN A 273 17.59 -10.32 -28.39
C ASN A 273 16.87 -9.75 -27.16
N THR A 274 15.80 -8.99 -27.35
CA THR A 274 15.04 -8.40 -26.25
C THR A 274 13.53 -8.45 -26.49
N VAL A 275 12.78 -8.53 -25.40
CA VAL A 275 11.34 -8.30 -25.35
C VAL A 275 11.08 -7.27 -24.28
N THR A 276 10.35 -6.19 -24.62
CA THR A 276 9.87 -5.22 -23.63
C THR A 276 8.39 -5.42 -23.46
N LEU A 277 7.98 -5.79 -22.25
CA LEU A 277 6.59 -5.92 -21.81
C LEU A 277 6.14 -4.58 -21.27
N LYS A 278 4.90 -4.18 -21.57
CA LYS A 278 4.22 -2.99 -21.00
C LYS A 278 2.79 -3.37 -20.68
N TRP A 279 2.26 -2.86 -19.59
CA TRP A 279 0.88 -3.12 -19.16
C TRP A 279 0.25 -1.90 -18.52
N ASN A 280 -1.07 -1.91 -18.38
CA ASN A 280 -1.84 -0.88 -17.70
C ASN A 280 -1.62 -0.95 -16.19
N LYS A 281 -1.70 0.21 -15.53
CA LYS A 281 -1.70 0.26 -14.06
C LYS A 281 -2.98 -0.40 -13.52
N ILE A 282 -2.82 -1.34 -12.59
CA ILE A 282 -3.94 -1.98 -11.89
C ILE A 282 -4.23 -1.22 -10.61
N GLN A 283 -5.49 -0.84 -10.42
CA GLN A 283 -5.93 -0.19 -9.19
C GLN A 283 -5.75 -1.16 -8.02
N GLY A 284 -5.21 -0.68 -6.93
CA GLY A 284 -4.91 -1.52 -5.76
C GLY A 284 -3.55 -2.20 -5.80
N ALA A 285 -2.91 -2.32 -6.94
CA ALA A 285 -1.61 -2.98 -7.02
C ALA A 285 -0.48 -2.09 -6.47
N ASN A 286 0.35 -2.67 -5.61
CA ASN A 286 1.62 -2.09 -5.17
C ASN A 286 2.77 -2.45 -6.13
N GLY A 287 2.58 -3.46 -6.97
CA GLY A 287 3.54 -3.85 -7.97
C GLY A 287 3.13 -5.10 -8.74
N TYR A 288 4.09 -5.61 -9.49
CA TYR A 288 3.89 -6.70 -10.44
C TYR A 288 5.07 -7.67 -10.35
N ARG A 289 4.78 -8.96 -10.54
CA ARG A 289 5.81 -9.98 -10.78
C ARG A 289 5.74 -10.40 -12.23
N VAL A 290 6.90 -10.34 -12.89
CA VAL A 290 7.09 -10.77 -14.27
C VAL A 290 7.69 -12.16 -14.25
N TYR A 291 7.18 -13.04 -15.10
CA TYR A 291 7.61 -14.42 -15.22
C TYR A 291 8.01 -14.75 -16.66
N ILE A 292 8.91 -15.72 -16.80
CA ILE A 292 9.20 -16.42 -18.03
C ILE A 292 8.88 -17.92 -17.85
N TYR A 293 8.33 -18.53 -18.88
CA TYR A 293 8.10 -19.98 -18.87
C TYR A 293 9.39 -20.73 -19.16
N ASN A 294 9.81 -21.55 -18.22
CA ASN A 294 10.92 -22.48 -18.40
C ASN A 294 10.39 -23.77 -19.03
N LYS A 295 11.00 -24.20 -20.16
CA LYS A 295 10.58 -25.39 -20.90
C LYS A 295 10.96 -26.70 -20.20
N ASP A 296 12.06 -26.68 -19.46
CA ASP A 296 12.59 -27.86 -18.79
C ASP A 296 11.80 -28.19 -17.53
N SER A 297 11.56 -27.19 -16.66
CA SER A 297 10.73 -27.34 -15.47
C SER A 297 9.23 -27.35 -15.79
N LYS A 298 8.83 -26.91 -16.99
CA LYS A 298 7.42 -26.68 -17.41
C LYS A 298 6.65 -25.72 -16.52
N GLU A 299 7.34 -24.76 -15.89
CA GLU A 299 6.79 -23.80 -14.96
C GLU A 299 7.11 -22.36 -15.36
N TYR A 300 6.36 -21.41 -14.79
CA TYR A 300 6.63 -19.98 -14.88
C TYR A 300 7.58 -19.55 -13.76
N GLU A 301 8.80 -19.20 -14.10
CA GLU A 301 9.83 -18.73 -13.18
C GLU A 301 9.82 -17.20 -13.09
N ALA A 302 10.01 -16.67 -11.88
CA ALA A 302 10.01 -15.25 -11.66
C ALA A 302 11.29 -14.58 -12.18
N LEU A 303 11.15 -13.61 -13.08
CA LEU A 303 12.24 -12.78 -13.57
C LEU A 303 12.48 -11.56 -12.67
N ALA A 304 11.40 -10.89 -12.26
CA ALA A 304 11.48 -9.68 -11.46
C ALA A 304 10.18 -9.39 -10.70
N THR A 305 10.32 -8.66 -9.59
CA THR A 305 9.19 -8.03 -8.87
C THR A 305 9.44 -6.53 -8.87
N ILE A 306 8.54 -5.75 -9.47
CA ILE A 306 8.72 -4.32 -9.74
C ILE A 306 7.44 -3.53 -9.47
N SER A 307 7.57 -2.23 -9.25
CA SER A 307 6.42 -1.30 -9.13
C SER A 307 6.06 -0.59 -10.45
N LYS A 308 6.95 -0.66 -11.44
CA LYS A 308 6.73 -0.06 -12.78
C LYS A 308 5.80 -0.94 -13.61
N THR A 309 5.16 -0.34 -14.61
CA THR A 309 4.27 -1.01 -15.58
C THR A 309 4.98 -1.41 -16.88
N SER A 310 6.29 -1.59 -16.83
CA SER A 310 7.09 -2.03 -17.96
C SER A 310 8.32 -2.79 -17.48
N TYR A 311 8.69 -3.84 -18.22
CA TYR A 311 9.90 -4.63 -17.97
C TYR A 311 10.56 -5.07 -19.27
N LYS A 312 11.88 -4.88 -19.37
CA LYS A 312 12.68 -5.33 -20.53
C LYS A 312 13.43 -6.59 -20.18
N VAL A 313 13.18 -7.65 -20.93
CA VAL A 313 13.94 -8.90 -20.89
C VAL A 313 15.00 -8.86 -21.97
N SER A 314 16.24 -9.09 -21.62
CA SER A 314 17.41 -9.07 -22.51
C SER A 314 18.13 -10.44 -22.53
N GLY A 315 19.04 -10.65 -23.46
CA GLY A 315 19.80 -11.89 -23.55
C GLY A 315 19.01 -13.06 -24.14
N LEU A 316 17.91 -12.75 -24.85
CA LEU A 316 17.09 -13.76 -25.50
C LEU A 316 17.70 -14.21 -26.82
N ASP A 317 17.50 -15.47 -27.17
CA ASP A 317 17.87 -15.98 -28.48
C ASP A 317 16.98 -15.37 -29.57
N SER A 318 17.59 -15.07 -30.69
CA SER A 318 16.85 -14.54 -31.85
C SER A 318 15.95 -15.60 -32.46
N ASN A 319 14.87 -15.11 -33.12
CA ASN A 319 13.92 -15.98 -33.82
C ASN A 319 13.33 -17.11 -32.95
N THR A 320 13.26 -16.90 -31.62
CA THR A 320 12.85 -17.90 -30.65
C THR A 320 11.58 -17.46 -29.92
N SER A 321 10.67 -18.41 -29.69
CA SER A 321 9.40 -18.15 -28.98
C SER A 321 9.56 -18.32 -27.48
N TYR A 322 9.16 -17.30 -26.74
CA TYR A 322 9.12 -17.25 -25.28
C TYR A 322 7.69 -17.02 -24.79
N LYS A 323 7.33 -17.60 -23.64
CA LYS A 323 6.07 -17.30 -22.96
C LYS A 323 6.37 -16.48 -21.72
N PHE A 324 5.67 -15.38 -21.56
CA PHE A 324 5.77 -14.50 -20.40
C PHE A 324 4.44 -14.42 -19.67
N ALA A 325 4.50 -14.06 -18.40
CA ALA A 325 3.32 -13.74 -17.61
C ALA A 325 3.57 -12.54 -16.71
N VAL A 326 2.52 -11.78 -16.43
CA VAL A 326 2.56 -10.64 -15.50
C VAL A 326 1.41 -10.78 -14.52
N ARG A 327 1.74 -10.75 -13.22
CA ARG A 327 0.79 -10.87 -12.12
C ARG A 327 0.88 -9.67 -11.20
N ALA A 328 -0.24 -9.00 -10.92
CA ALA A 328 -0.30 -7.90 -9.98
C ALA A 328 -0.30 -8.41 -8.53
N TYR A 329 0.19 -7.59 -7.59
CA TYR A 329 0.08 -7.84 -6.16
C TYR A 329 -0.18 -6.56 -5.37
N ALA A 330 -0.87 -6.71 -4.23
CA ALA A 330 -1.03 -5.70 -3.21
C ALA A 330 -0.28 -6.11 -1.94
N LYS A 331 0.30 -5.13 -1.23
CA LYS A 331 0.94 -5.36 0.08
C LYS A 331 -0.07 -5.15 1.18
N THR A 332 -0.22 -6.15 2.01
CA THR A 332 -1.08 -6.10 3.20
C THR A 332 -0.29 -6.45 4.47
N VAL A 333 -0.94 -6.41 5.62
CA VAL A 333 -0.35 -6.83 6.89
C VAL A 333 0.01 -8.32 6.92
N SER A 334 -0.68 -9.13 6.08
CA SER A 334 -0.43 -10.58 5.94
C SER A 334 0.67 -10.91 4.92
N GLY A 335 1.17 -9.91 4.19
CA GLY A 335 2.14 -10.09 3.12
C GLY A 335 1.62 -9.60 1.77
N ASN A 336 2.07 -10.23 0.68
CA ASN A 336 1.60 -9.90 -0.65
C ASN A 336 0.33 -10.69 -0.99
N GLU A 337 -0.75 -9.97 -1.26
CA GLU A 337 -1.97 -10.52 -1.87
C GLU A 337 -1.82 -10.47 -3.38
N TRP A 338 -1.91 -11.62 -4.04
CA TRP A 338 -1.70 -11.77 -5.47
C TRP A 338 -3.03 -11.80 -6.21
N ALA A 339 -3.10 -11.16 -7.38
CA ALA A 339 -4.23 -11.35 -8.27
C ALA A 339 -4.44 -12.85 -8.55
N ASP A 340 -5.68 -13.31 -8.65
CA ASP A 340 -5.98 -14.72 -8.92
C ASP A 340 -5.46 -15.15 -10.30
N ASP A 341 -5.66 -14.27 -11.29
CA ASP A 341 -5.24 -14.49 -12.66
C ASP A 341 -4.01 -13.66 -13.04
N TYR A 342 -3.34 -14.08 -14.07
CA TYR A 342 -2.25 -13.36 -14.70
C TYR A 342 -2.28 -13.52 -16.21
N GLU A 343 -1.96 -12.42 -16.91
CA GLU A 343 -1.88 -12.42 -18.36
C GLU A 343 -0.69 -13.24 -18.83
N LYS A 344 -0.97 -14.19 -19.75
CA LYS A 344 0.05 -15.04 -20.37
C LYS A 344 0.14 -14.67 -21.85
N ILE A 345 1.32 -14.32 -22.29
CA ILE A 345 1.57 -13.97 -23.69
C ILE A 345 2.69 -14.82 -24.29
N THR A 346 2.61 -15.06 -25.58
CA THR A 346 3.69 -15.71 -26.35
C THR A 346 4.28 -14.68 -27.30
N VAL A 347 5.60 -14.50 -27.21
CA VAL A 347 6.35 -13.53 -28.04
C VAL A 347 7.49 -14.25 -28.71
N ARG A 348 7.57 -14.17 -30.05
CA ARG A 348 8.74 -14.62 -30.80
C ARG A 348 9.66 -13.44 -31.03
N THR A 349 10.94 -13.50 -30.66
CA THR A 349 11.97 -12.51 -30.97
C THR A 349 12.15 -12.39 -32.49
N LEU A 350 12.67 -11.26 -32.94
CA LEU A 350 12.95 -11.07 -34.36
C LEU A 350 14.14 -11.94 -34.80
N PRO A 351 14.21 -12.31 -36.09
CA PRO A 351 15.44 -12.83 -36.66
C PRO A 351 16.59 -11.84 -36.49
N GLN A 352 17.82 -12.30 -36.44
CA GLN A 352 19.01 -11.44 -36.47
C GLN A 352 19.02 -10.62 -37.77
N THR A 353 19.57 -9.42 -37.67
CA THR A 353 19.79 -8.57 -38.83
C THR A 353 20.97 -9.09 -39.63
N PRO A 354 20.81 -9.43 -40.93
CA PRO A 354 21.92 -9.85 -41.75
C PRO A 354 22.86 -8.66 -42.04
N THR A 355 24.14 -8.96 -42.27
CA THR A 355 25.16 -8.02 -42.77
C THR A 355 25.26 -8.20 -44.26
N ILE A 356 24.97 -7.16 -45.07
CA ILE A 356 25.01 -7.16 -46.51
C ILE A 356 26.41 -6.74 -47.01
N TYR A 357 26.87 -7.41 -48.07
CA TYR A 357 28.02 -7.05 -48.89
C TYR A 357 27.53 -6.86 -50.30
N VAL A 358 27.99 -5.80 -50.99
CA VAL A 358 27.57 -5.45 -52.34
C VAL A 358 28.80 -5.17 -53.20
N SER A 359 28.82 -5.73 -54.39
CA SER A 359 29.84 -5.45 -55.42
C SER A 359 29.19 -5.32 -56.79
N SER A 360 29.89 -4.75 -57.74
CA SER A 360 29.46 -4.69 -59.14
C SER A 360 30.55 -5.24 -60.08
N ASP A 361 30.12 -6.01 -61.07
CA ASP A 361 30.99 -6.56 -62.09
C ASP A 361 30.20 -6.63 -63.41
N ASP A 362 30.75 -6.02 -64.48
CA ASP A 362 30.22 -6.02 -65.84
C ASP A 362 28.71 -5.71 -65.92
N GLY A 363 28.29 -4.57 -65.31
CA GLY A 363 26.88 -4.14 -65.26
C GLY A 363 26.00 -4.91 -64.27
N ASN A 364 26.51 -5.94 -63.66
CA ASN A 364 25.75 -6.72 -62.68
C ASN A 364 26.07 -6.29 -61.23
N VAL A 365 25.06 -6.13 -60.39
CA VAL A 365 25.21 -5.87 -58.95
C VAL A 365 25.00 -7.16 -58.19
N ILE A 366 26.02 -7.59 -57.44
CA ILE A 366 26.08 -8.84 -56.72
C ILE A 366 25.90 -8.56 -55.21
N PHE A 367 24.94 -9.23 -54.60
CA PHE A 367 24.60 -9.12 -53.17
C PHE A 367 24.95 -10.40 -52.46
N ASN A 368 25.67 -10.29 -51.31
CA ASN A 368 25.93 -11.40 -50.41
C ASN A 368 25.64 -10.98 -48.97
N TRP A 369 25.20 -11.90 -48.15
CA TRP A 369 25.00 -11.68 -46.72
C TRP A 369 25.20 -12.94 -45.87
N ASN A 370 25.45 -12.78 -44.59
CA ASN A 370 25.58 -13.89 -43.69
C ASN A 370 24.24 -14.61 -43.46
N LYS A 371 24.30 -15.95 -43.33
CA LYS A 371 23.15 -16.75 -42.96
C LYS A 371 22.61 -16.36 -41.58
N VAL A 372 21.29 -16.17 -41.48
CA VAL A 372 20.57 -15.90 -40.22
C VAL A 372 19.89 -17.18 -39.78
N GLN A 373 20.15 -17.58 -38.55
CA GLN A 373 19.61 -18.81 -37.94
C GLN A 373 18.07 -18.77 -37.98
N GLY A 374 17.46 -19.85 -38.54
CA GLY A 374 16.03 -20.02 -38.61
C GLY A 374 15.30 -19.03 -39.54
N ALA A 375 16.01 -18.27 -40.38
CA ALA A 375 15.39 -17.47 -41.42
C ALA A 375 14.83 -18.38 -42.53
N THR A 376 13.61 -18.05 -43.01
CA THR A 376 13.00 -18.72 -44.15
C THR A 376 13.46 -18.12 -45.48
N GLY A 377 13.91 -16.87 -45.45
CA GLY A 377 14.44 -16.16 -46.61
C GLY A 377 14.80 -14.72 -46.29
N TYR A 378 15.16 -13.98 -47.32
CA TYR A 378 15.69 -12.64 -47.25
C TYR A 378 15.00 -11.76 -48.28
N VAL A 379 14.95 -10.46 -48.03
CA VAL A 379 14.46 -9.47 -48.98
C VAL A 379 15.50 -8.37 -49.10
N VAL A 380 15.97 -8.14 -50.33
CA VAL A 380 16.87 -7.05 -50.71
C VAL A 380 16.04 -5.84 -51.10
N TYR A 381 16.47 -4.68 -50.65
CA TYR A 381 15.87 -3.37 -50.96
C TYR A 381 16.95 -2.45 -51.53
N TRP A 382 16.55 -1.54 -52.41
CA TRP A 382 17.41 -0.58 -53.01
C TRP A 382 16.86 0.83 -52.96
N SER A 383 17.72 1.84 -53.13
CA SER A 383 17.42 3.25 -53.26
C SER A 383 18.53 3.94 -54.05
N ASP A 384 18.21 5.01 -54.74
CA ASP A 384 19.14 5.99 -55.33
C ASP A 384 19.74 6.94 -54.26
N SER A 385 19.22 6.93 -53.05
CA SER A 385 19.69 7.76 -51.94
C SER A 385 19.96 6.94 -50.68
N LYS A 386 21.03 7.30 -49.94
CA LYS A 386 21.42 6.65 -48.70
C LYS A 386 20.29 6.62 -47.65
N ASN A 387 19.48 7.67 -47.60
CA ASN A 387 18.40 7.81 -46.62
C ASN A 387 17.05 7.33 -47.14
N GLY A 388 16.99 6.83 -48.41
CA GLY A 388 15.78 6.23 -49.01
C GLY A 388 14.86 7.24 -49.65
N PRO A 389 13.70 6.84 -50.15
CA PRO A 389 12.94 5.63 -49.83
C PRO A 389 13.50 4.33 -50.45
N TYR A 390 13.54 3.27 -49.65
CA TYR A 390 13.99 1.95 -50.11
C TYR A 390 12.85 1.13 -50.72
N LYS A 391 13.01 0.73 -52.01
CA LYS A 391 12.07 -0.12 -52.73
C LYS A 391 12.51 -1.58 -52.66
N LYS A 392 11.54 -2.52 -52.60
CA LYS A 392 11.83 -3.93 -52.68
C LYS A 392 12.43 -4.27 -54.04
N LEU A 393 13.58 -4.95 -54.02
CA LEU A 393 14.21 -5.48 -55.25
C LEU A 393 13.81 -6.94 -55.46
N VAL A 394 14.24 -7.83 -54.58
CA VAL A 394 14.05 -9.27 -54.73
C VAL A 394 13.87 -9.96 -53.37
N ALA A 395 13.19 -11.09 -53.36
CA ALA A 395 13.10 -11.97 -52.21
C ALA A 395 13.66 -13.36 -52.58
N VAL A 396 14.57 -13.85 -51.76
CA VAL A 396 15.29 -15.13 -52.04
C VAL A 396 15.35 -15.98 -50.77
N LYS A 397 15.59 -17.29 -50.95
CA LYS A 397 15.82 -18.20 -49.83
C LYS A 397 17.32 -18.32 -49.49
N GLY A 398 18.18 -18.09 -50.48
CA GLY A 398 19.64 -18.16 -50.36
C GLY A 398 20.23 -16.94 -49.63
N THR A 399 21.56 -16.91 -49.50
CA THR A 399 22.33 -15.82 -48.89
C THR A 399 23.00 -14.93 -49.94
N SER A 400 22.58 -15.02 -51.19
CA SER A 400 23.05 -14.20 -52.32
C SER A 400 21.92 -13.87 -53.25
N ALA A 401 22.09 -12.82 -54.05
CA ALA A 401 21.27 -12.44 -55.17
C ALA A 401 22.10 -11.58 -56.12
N GLU A 402 21.63 -11.40 -57.37
CA GLU A 402 22.22 -10.51 -58.37
C GLU A 402 21.16 -9.76 -59.12
N SER A 403 21.55 -8.66 -59.77
CA SER A 403 20.61 -7.84 -60.56
C SER A 403 21.35 -6.97 -61.55
N THR A 404 20.89 -7.03 -62.79
CA THR A 404 21.32 -6.18 -63.95
C THR A 404 20.41 -4.95 -64.14
N LYS A 405 19.59 -4.58 -63.14
CA LYS A 405 18.56 -3.54 -63.26
C LYS A 405 19.09 -2.12 -63.14
N PHE A 406 20.37 -1.93 -62.82
CA PHE A 406 20.95 -0.66 -62.44
C PHE A 406 21.82 -0.07 -63.54
N ASP A 407 21.77 1.27 -63.73
CA ASP A 407 22.51 1.95 -64.77
C ASP A 407 23.99 2.07 -64.42
N ALA A 408 24.88 1.79 -65.42
CA ALA A 408 26.31 1.89 -65.28
C ALA A 408 26.73 3.36 -64.97
N GLY A 409 27.69 3.53 -64.08
CA GLY A 409 28.19 4.81 -63.61
C GLY A 409 27.41 5.40 -62.45
N GLU A 410 26.18 4.92 -62.19
CA GLU A 410 25.35 5.42 -61.07
C GLU A 410 25.61 4.72 -59.78
N THR A 411 25.38 5.44 -58.65
CA THR A 411 25.59 4.89 -57.28
C THR A 411 24.24 4.59 -56.63
N TYR A 412 24.08 3.35 -56.20
CA TYR A 412 22.87 2.87 -55.54
C TYR A 412 23.17 2.36 -54.13
N TYR A 413 22.15 2.41 -53.27
CA TYR A 413 22.22 1.99 -51.86
C TYR A 413 21.31 0.80 -51.63
N PHE A 414 21.81 -0.20 -50.88
CA PHE A 414 21.13 -1.46 -50.67
C PHE A 414 21.02 -1.82 -49.19
N LYS A 415 19.90 -2.44 -48.84
CA LYS A 415 19.66 -3.03 -47.50
C LYS A 415 19.06 -4.42 -47.69
N VAL A 416 19.34 -5.30 -46.74
CA VAL A 416 18.71 -6.61 -46.68
C VAL A 416 18.08 -6.82 -45.30
N ARG A 417 17.02 -7.57 -45.24
CA ARG A 417 16.46 -8.10 -44.00
C ARG A 417 16.07 -9.56 -44.16
N ALA A 418 16.29 -10.33 -43.08
CA ALA A 418 15.82 -11.69 -42.98
C ALA A 418 14.33 -11.74 -42.62
N TYR A 419 13.63 -12.81 -43.01
CA TYR A 419 12.29 -13.08 -42.51
C TYR A 419 12.11 -14.54 -42.13
N THR A 420 11.22 -14.79 -41.18
CA THR A 420 10.73 -16.11 -40.80
C THR A 420 9.24 -16.18 -41.09
N LYS A 421 8.83 -17.18 -41.85
CA LYS A 421 7.42 -17.43 -42.13
C LYS A 421 6.76 -18.09 -40.92
N THR A 422 5.62 -17.56 -40.50
CA THR A 422 4.80 -18.12 -39.41
C THR A 422 3.37 -18.30 -39.90
N SER A 423 2.52 -18.96 -39.10
CA SER A 423 1.07 -19.11 -39.38
C SER A 423 0.35 -17.75 -39.48
N SER A 424 0.84 -16.72 -38.77
CA SER A 424 0.29 -15.37 -38.77
C SER A 424 0.97 -14.41 -39.75
N GLY A 425 1.86 -14.88 -40.61
CA GLY A 425 2.60 -14.07 -41.58
C GLY A 425 4.10 -14.06 -41.34
N ASN A 426 4.81 -13.20 -42.07
CA ASN A 426 6.25 -13.08 -41.99
C ASN A 426 6.69 -12.17 -40.83
N ILE A 427 7.63 -12.65 -40.02
CA ILE A 427 8.33 -11.85 -39.03
C ILE A 427 9.69 -11.44 -39.62
N TYR A 428 9.91 -10.13 -39.73
CA TYR A 428 11.13 -9.59 -40.30
C TYR A 428 12.14 -9.13 -39.26
N SER A 429 13.43 -9.27 -39.59
CA SER A 429 14.52 -8.59 -38.86
C SER A 429 14.44 -7.07 -39.05
N ALA A 430 15.26 -6.32 -38.32
CA ALA A 430 15.60 -4.96 -38.73
C ALA A 430 16.29 -4.99 -40.11
N TYR A 431 16.32 -3.85 -40.79
CA TYR A 431 17.13 -3.68 -41.97
C TYR A 431 18.63 -3.67 -41.62
N SER A 432 19.45 -4.26 -42.49
CA SER A 432 20.90 -4.07 -42.43
C SER A 432 21.26 -2.59 -42.52
N SER A 433 22.47 -2.23 -42.14
CA SER A 433 23.08 -0.96 -42.55
C SER A 433 23.08 -0.88 -44.07
N ALA A 434 22.85 0.34 -44.62
CA ALA A 434 22.94 0.57 -46.04
C ALA A 434 24.38 0.38 -46.55
N LYS A 435 24.55 -0.32 -47.66
CA LYS A 435 25.78 -0.42 -48.42
C LYS A 435 25.53 0.18 -49.80
N SER A 436 26.51 0.89 -50.35
CA SER A 436 26.47 1.46 -51.69
C SER A 436 27.46 0.76 -52.60
N VAL A 437 27.14 0.79 -53.87
CA VAL A 437 28.04 0.43 -54.96
C VAL A 437 27.78 1.35 -56.15
N THR A 438 28.84 1.75 -56.85
CA THR A 438 28.78 2.36 -58.18
C THR A 438 28.84 1.22 -59.17
N VAL A 439 27.85 1.19 -60.07
CA VAL A 439 27.74 0.12 -61.08
C VAL A 439 28.84 0.30 -62.11
N LYS A 440 29.58 -0.76 -62.34
CA LYS A 440 30.67 -0.77 -63.31
C LYS A 440 30.16 -1.10 -64.70
#